data_3162579b84e0ce69b89bf2c07ca0ff79
#
_entry.id   3162579b84e0ce69b89bf2c07ca0ff79
#
_cell.length_a   1.000
_cell.length_b   1.000
_cell.length_c   1.000
_cell.angle_alpha   90.00
_cell.angle_beta   90.00
_cell.angle_gamma   90.00
#
_symmetry.space_group_name_H-M   'P 1'
#
loop_
_entity.id
_entity.type
_entity.pdbx_description
1 polymer ?
#
loop_
_entity_poly.entity_id
_entity_poly.type
_entity_poly.pdbx_seq_one_letter_code
_entity_poly.pdbx_strand_id
1 'polypeptide(L)'
;NEAEFGNPIADNNSALRDEHFFAVNDYDHIYLGGVSLRQLEEDYKVDKADLAIYLPSETSNLEKNHIQVRYLGYYEKWHPQGAYYYSVEHGGFRPAPERTQGTYSKYNSIDDKIDDFFYYTTYIKYGIGRTTYDAAQEIRNEEITLDEGKALCKKFDGEYPDRFEKEIFKYLSLDRQHFPWASQLFEQPRMDRDYF
;
A
#
# COMPACT_ATOMS: atom_id res chain seq x y z
N ASN A 1 0.62 8.90 0.85
CA ASN A 1 1.41 9.97 1.44
C ASN A 1 1.51 9.76 2.94
N GLU A 2 2.71 9.81 3.46
CA GLU A 2 3.03 9.41 4.84
C GLU A 2 2.32 10.29 5.88
N ALA A 3 2.17 11.59 5.60
CA ALA A 3 1.46 12.50 6.48
C ALA A 3 -0.04 12.17 6.56
N GLU A 4 -0.63 11.71 5.46
CA GLU A 4 -2.04 11.31 5.40
C GLU A 4 -2.30 10.00 6.15
N PHE A 5 -1.39 9.05 6.02
CA PHE A 5 -1.54 7.74 6.67
C PHE A 5 -1.08 7.71 8.12
N GLY A 6 -0.52 8.82 8.62
CA GLY A 6 -0.09 8.93 10.01
C GLY A 6 1.17 8.13 10.34
N ASN A 7 1.97 7.78 9.35
CA ASN A 7 3.24 7.11 9.58
C ASN A 7 4.21 8.02 10.34
N PRO A 8 4.96 7.51 11.30
CA PRO A 8 5.93 8.29 12.08
C PRO A 8 7.21 8.52 11.27
N ILE A 9 7.16 9.43 10.31
CA ILE A 9 8.30 9.82 9.50
C ILE A 9 8.81 11.17 10.01
N ALA A 10 10.13 11.35 9.99
CA ALA A 10 10.79 12.56 10.47
C ALA A 10 10.25 13.85 9.82
N ASP A 11 9.78 13.75 8.58
CA ASP A 11 9.31 14.88 7.79
C ASP A 11 7.81 15.19 7.91
N ASN A 12 7.09 14.52 8.81
CA ASN A 12 5.64 14.74 9.00
C ASN A 12 5.27 16.17 9.41
N ASN A 13 6.24 16.96 9.85
CA ASN A 13 6.03 18.35 10.24
C ASN A 13 6.11 19.34 9.07
N SER A 14 6.38 18.89 7.85
CA SER A 14 6.50 19.72 6.67
C SER A 14 5.54 19.31 5.56
N ALA A 15 4.79 20.27 5.03
CA ALA A 15 3.98 20.06 3.84
C ALA A 15 4.84 19.92 2.57
N LEU A 16 6.05 20.43 2.61
CA LEU A 16 7.02 20.42 1.52
C LEU A 16 7.99 19.27 1.70
N ARG A 17 8.17 18.46 0.68
CA ARG A 17 9.23 17.46 0.65
C ARG A 17 10.54 18.16 0.26
N ASP A 18 11.56 17.94 1.06
CA ASP A 18 12.90 18.45 0.79
C ASP A 18 13.43 17.92 -0.56
N GLU A 19 14.08 18.78 -1.32
CA GLU A 19 14.66 18.45 -2.63
C GLU A 19 15.73 17.35 -2.54
N HIS A 20 16.44 17.26 -1.42
CA HIS A 20 17.41 16.20 -1.17
C HIS A 20 16.78 14.80 -1.12
N PHE A 21 15.48 14.71 -0.87
CA PHE A 21 14.76 13.45 -0.98
C PHE A 21 14.81 12.87 -2.40
N PHE A 22 14.88 13.73 -3.41
CA PHE A 22 14.95 13.35 -4.82
C PHE A 22 16.38 13.29 -5.35
N ALA A 23 17.36 13.72 -4.54
CA ALA A 23 18.76 13.68 -4.93
C ALA A 23 19.33 12.27 -4.79
N VAL A 24 19.87 11.74 -5.85
CA VAL A 24 20.69 10.52 -5.81
C VAL A 24 22.11 10.91 -6.11
N ASN A 25 22.96 10.87 -5.08
CA ASN A 25 24.36 11.28 -5.17
C ASN A 25 25.27 10.18 -5.76
N ASP A 26 24.76 8.96 -5.86
CA ASP A 26 25.55 7.82 -6.31
C ASP A 26 24.71 6.89 -7.19
N TYR A 27 25.10 6.80 -8.45
CA TYR A 27 24.50 5.93 -9.46
C TYR A 27 24.48 4.46 -9.02
N ASP A 28 25.51 4.01 -8.32
CA ASP A 28 25.66 2.63 -7.86
C ASP A 28 24.68 2.25 -6.75
N HIS A 29 24.07 3.24 -6.10
CA HIS A 29 23.07 3.05 -5.07
C HIS A 29 21.62 3.18 -5.57
N ILE A 30 21.41 3.29 -6.87
CA ILE A 30 20.06 3.23 -7.46
C ILE A 30 19.70 1.78 -7.76
N TYR A 31 18.54 1.36 -7.24
CA TYR A 31 18.01 0.01 -7.44
C TYR A 31 16.63 0.09 -8.11
N LEU A 32 16.43 -0.68 -9.16
CA LEU A 32 15.15 -0.86 -9.84
C LEU A 32 14.70 -2.30 -9.65
N GLY A 33 13.57 -2.50 -8.97
CA GLY A 33 13.08 -3.84 -8.67
C GLY A 33 14.04 -4.72 -7.87
N GLY A 34 14.89 -4.10 -7.04
CA GLY A 34 15.90 -4.82 -6.23
C GLY A 34 17.22 -5.13 -6.96
N VAL A 35 17.37 -4.72 -8.23
CA VAL A 35 18.59 -4.88 -9.03
C VAL A 35 19.25 -3.51 -9.18
N SER A 36 20.57 -3.42 -8.93
CA SER A 36 21.29 -2.15 -9.12
C SER A 36 21.36 -1.75 -10.60
N LEU A 37 21.44 -0.44 -10.88
CA LEU A 37 21.59 0.04 -12.26
C LEU A 37 22.82 -0.58 -12.93
N ARG A 38 23.92 -0.68 -12.18
CA ARG A 38 25.14 -1.31 -12.70
C ARG A 38 24.92 -2.75 -13.15
N GLN A 39 24.23 -3.57 -12.34
CA GLN A 39 23.87 -4.94 -12.72
C GLN A 39 22.96 -4.99 -13.94
N LEU A 40 21.99 -4.07 -14.04
CA LEU A 40 21.12 -3.99 -15.23
C LEU A 40 21.94 -3.73 -16.49
N GLU A 41 22.94 -2.87 -16.45
CA GLU A 41 23.83 -2.59 -17.58
C GLU A 41 24.80 -3.74 -17.86
N GLU A 42 25.51 -4.22 -16.83
CA GLU A 42 26.60 -5.19 -17.01
C GLU A 42 26.12 -6.62 -17.25
N ASP A 43 25.14 -7.09 -16.46
CA ASP A 43 24.67 -8.48 -16.48
C ASP A 43 23.50 -8.65 -17.46
N TYR A 44 22.53 -7.75 -17.41
CA TYR A 44 21.30 -7.81 -18.19
C TYR A 44 21.38 -7.06 -19.51
N LYS A 45 22.47 -6.30 -19.77
CA LYS A 45 22.70 -5.55 -21.01
C LYS A 45 21.59 -4.54 -21.35
N VAL A 46 20.98 -3.97 -20.34
CA VAL A 46 20.00 -2.90 -20.51
C VAL A 46 20.72 -1.61 -20.88
N ASP A 47 20.26 -0.91 -21.92
CA ASP A 47 20.89 0.34 -22.34
C ASP A 47 20.62 1.47 -21.33
N LYS A 48 21.62 2.30 -21.11
CA LYS A 48 21.50 3.51 -20.29
C LYS A 48 20.35 4.43 -20.73
N ALA A 49 20.11 4.52 -22.02
CA ALA A 49 19.03 5.32 -22.58
C ALA A 49 17.66 4.79 -22.13
N ASP A 50 17.49 3.47 -22.05
CA ASP A 50 16.27 2.84 -21.58
C ASP A 50 16.05 3.02 -20.08
N LEU A 51 17.15 3.12 -19.32
CA LEU A 51 17.11 3.37 -17.88
C LEU A 51 16.82 4.83 -17.53
N ALA A 52 17.08 5.77 -18.42
CA ALA A 52 17.00 7.21 -18.16
C ALA A 52 15.63 7.67 -17.63
N ILE A 53 14.54 7.04 -18.08
CA ILE A 53 13.17 7.38 -17.62
C ILE A 53 12.89 7.00 -16.16
N TYR A 54 13.67 6.10 -15.59
CA TYR A 54 13.55 5.62 -14.22
C TYR A 54 14.51 6.32 -13.26
N LEU A 55 15.40 7.15 -13.80
CA LEU A 55 16.35 7.89 -12.99
C LEU A 55 15.70 9.11 -12.37
N PRO A 56 16.08 9.47 -11.15
CA PRO A 56 15.65 10.72 -10.55
C PRO A 56 16.17 11.91 -11.35
N SER A 57 15.37 12.97 -11.37
CA SER A 57 15.81 14.23 -12.00
C SER A 57 16.97 14.85 -11.21
N GLU A 58 17.88 15.49 -11.91
CA GLU A 58 18.92 16.29 -11.29
C GLU A 58 18.29 17.37 -10.41
N THR A 59 18.80 17.53 -9.17
CA THR A 59 18.30 18.54 -8.22
C THR A 59 18.34 19.94 -8.83
N SER A 60 19.40 20.25 -9.57
CA SER A 60 19.57 21.52 -10.30
C SER A 60 18.42 21.81 -11.29
N ASN A 61 17.84 20.78 -11.89
CA ASN A 61 16.68 20.92 -12.78
C ASN A 61 15.39 21.22 -12.00
N LEU A 62 15.23 20.61 -10.82
CA LEU A 62 14.10 20.87 -9.94
C LEU A 62 14.12 22.34 -9.46
N GLU A 63 15.27 22.80 -8.98
CA GLU A 63 15.50 24.19 -8.55
C GLU A 63 15.26 25.19 -9.67
N LYS A 64 15.90 25.01 -10.81
CA LYS A 64 15.77 25.88 -11.98
C LYS A 64 14.33 26.05 -12.46
N ASN A 65 13.55 24.99 -12.38
CA ASN A 65 12.15 24.98 -12.83
C ASN A 65 11.17 25.23 -11.68
N HIS A 66 11.65 25.54 -10.47
CA HIS A 66 10.84 25.78 -9.28
C HIS A 66 9.84 24.64 -8.99
N ILE A 67 10.26 23.39 -9.24
CA ILE A 67 9.44 22.21 -8.99
C ILE A 67 9.43 21.90 -7.50
N GLN A 68 8.25 21.77 -6.91
CA GLN A 68 8.06 21.42 -5.51
C GLN A 68 7.11 20.25 -5.38
N VAL A 69 7.40 19.33 -4.49
CA VAL A 69 6.47 18.25 -4.09
C VAL A 69 5.84 18.64 -2.76
N ARG A 70 4.52 18.74 -2.75
CA ARG A 70 3.75 19.09 -1.56
C ARG A 70 2.75 17.99 -1.24
N TYR A 71 2.60 17.70 0.03
CA TYR A 71 1.63 16.73 0.49
C TYR A 71 0.26 17.37 0.66
N LEU A 72 -0.71 16.88 -0.11
CA LEU A 72 -2.08 17.39 -0.08
C LEU A 72 -2.72 17.26 1.31
N GLY A 73 -2.41 16.20 2.05
CA GLY A 73 -2.94 15.95 3.38
C GLY A 73 -2.59 16.99 4.46
N TYR A 74 -1.69 17.94 4.16
CA TYR A 74 -1.47 19.12 5.00
C TYR A 74 -2.49 20.24 4.79
N TYR A 75 -3.17 20.22 3.64
CA TYR A 75 -4.14 21.26 3.27
C TYR A 75 -5.57 20.76 3.36
N GLU A 76 -5.76 19.48 3.02
CA GLU A 76 -7.06 18.81 2.99
C GLU A 76 -7.04 17.57 3.89
N LYS A 77 -8.06 17.42 4.71
CA LYS A 77 -8.20 16.25 5.57
C LYS A 77 -8.42 14.99 4.73
N TRP A 78 -7.59 13.98 4.95
CA TRP A 78 -7.77 12.68 4.32
C TRP A 78 -9.01 11.98 4.90
N HIS A 79 -10.05 11.84 4.08
CA HIS A 79 -11.34 11.28 4.46
C HIS A 79 -11.83 10.32 3.36
N PRO A 80 -11.40 9.05 3.38
CA PRO A 80 -11.70 8.08 2.31
C PRO A 80 -13.19 7.91 2.03
N GLN A 81 -14.02 7.83 3.08
CA GLN A 81 -15.47 7.71 2.95
C GLN A 81 -16.09 8.93 2.27
N GLY A 82 -15.69 10.12 2.66
CA GLY A 82 -16.14 11.35 2.00
C GLY A 82 -15.67 11.44 0.57
N ALA A 83 -14.40 11.11 0.30
CA ALA A 83 -13.85 11.06 -1.05
C ALA A 83 -14.61 10.06 -1.94
N TYR A 84 -14.99 8.90 -1.39
CA TYR A 84 -15.81 7.91 -2.09
C TYR A 84 -17.17 8.50 -2.48
N TYR A 85 -17.92 9.08 -1.55
CA TYR A 85 -19.23 9.68 -1.86
C TYR A 85 -19.12 10.82 -2.86
N TYR A 86 -18.15 11.69 -2.71
CA TYR A 86 -17.89 12.77 -3.66
C TYR A 86 -17.60 12.22 -5.07
N SER A 87 -16.78 11.18 -5.17
CA SER A 87 -16.42 10.55 -6.45
C SER A 87 -17.60 9.86 -7.13
N VAL A 88 -18.52 9.28 -6.35
CA VAL A 88 -19.76 8.69 -6.88
C VAL A 88 -20.66 9.80 -7.45
N GLU A 89 -20.83 10.87 -6.71
CA GLU A 89 -21.74 11.97 -7.09
C GLU A 89 -21.22 12.79 -8.28
N HIS A 90 -19.93 13.11 -8.29
CA HIS A 90 -19.35 14.06 -9.24
C HIS A 90 -18.46 13.40 -10.31
N GLY A 91 -17.89 12.25 -10.03
CA GLY A 91 -16.95 11.56 -10.92
C GLY A 91 -17.50 10.32 -11.61
N GLY A 92 -18.71 9.91 -11.29
CA GLY A 92 -19.32 8.69 -11.83
C GLY A 92 -18.63 7.41 -11.35
N PHE A 93 -17.88 7.47 -10.23
CA PHE A 93 -17.23 6.30 -9.65
C PHE A 93 -18.27 5.24 -9.27
N ARG A 94 -17.94 3.98 -9.52
CA ARG A 94 -18.77 2.84 -9.15
C ARG A 94 -18.00 1.90 -8.24
N PRO A 95 -18.50 1.60 -7.05
CA PRO A 95 -17.87 0.62 -6.18
C PRO A 95 -18.00 -0.79 -6.78
N ALA A 96 -17.22 -1.72 -6.27
CA ALA A 96 -17.40 -3.13 -6.58
C ALA A 96 -18.79 -3.64 -6.14
N PRO A 97 -19.37 -4.63 -6.82
CA PRO A 97 -20.65 -5.19 -6.42
C PRO A 97 -20.59 -5.86 -5.03
N GLU A 98 -19.42 -6.41 -4.70
CA GLU A 98 -19.14 -7.05 -3.42
C GLU A 98 -18.02 -6.31 -2.69
N ARG A 99 -17.96 -6.49 -1.37
CA ARG A 99 -16.85 -5.97 -0.57
C ARG A 99 -15.55 -6.69 -0.90
N THR A 100 -14.44 -6.04 -0.65
CA THR A 100 -13.12 -6.68 -0.67
C THR A 100 -12.96 -7.61 0.53
N GLN A 101 -12.44 -8.82 0.34
CA GLN A 101 -12.18 -9.74 1.45
C GLN A 101 -11.12 -9.17 2.39
N GLY A 102 -11.29 -9.37 3.69
CA GLY A 102 -10.46 -8.75 4.72
C GLY A 102 -10.89 -7.35 5.13
N THR A 103 -11.95 -6.78 4.51
CA THR A 103 -12.54 -5.50 4.94
C THR A 103 -14.04 -5.44 4.63
N TYR A 104 -14.71 -4.42 5.17
CA TYR A 104 -16.13 -4.14 4.91
C TYR A 104 -16.34 -3.19 3.73
N SER A 105 -15.29 -2.59 3.21
CA SER A 105 -15.34 -1.62 2.12
C SER A 105 -15.64 -2.25 0.76
N LYS A 106 -16.37 -1.51 -0.10
CA LYS A 106 -16.63 -1.86 -1.51
C LYS A 106 -15.87 -0.99 -2.50
N TYR A 107 -15.13 0.00 -2.04
CA TYR A 107 -14.45 0.97 -2.88
C TYR A 107 -12.93 0.90 -2.80
N ASN A 108 -12.40 0.07 -1.91
CA ASN A 108 -10.97 -0.18 -1.80
C ASN A 108 -10.57 -1.37 -2.68
N SER A 109 -9.37 -1.33 -3.26
CA SER A 109 -8.76 -2.48 -3.96
C SER A 109 -9.65 -3.11 -5.03
N ILE A 110 -10.30 -2.26 -5.83
CA ILE A 110 -11.19 -2.73 -6.92
C ILE A 110 -10.42 -3.02 -8.20
N ASP A 111 -9.18 -2.64 -8.27
CA ASP A 111 -8.28 -2.71 -9.42
C ASP A 111 -7.28 -3.88 -9.33
N ASP A 112 -7.14 -4.51 -8.16
CA ASP A 112 -6.18 -5.59 -7.95
C ASP A 112 -6.77 -6.78 -7.18
N LYS A 113 -6.77 -7.95 -7.80
CA LYS A 113 -7.22 -9.20 -7.18
C LYS A 113 -6.25 -9.75 -6.13
N ILE A 114 -4.99 -9.36 -6.18
CA ILE A 114 -3.95 -9.80 -5.22
C ILE A 114 -4.16 -9.15 -3.85
N ASP A 115 -4.81 -8.03 -3.79
CA ASP A 115 -5.00 -7.29 -2.54
C ASP A 115 -5.71 -8.08 -1.45
N ASP A 116 -6.70 -8.92 -1.80
CA ASP A 116 -7.35 -9.80 -0.82
C ASP A 116 -6.32 -10.72 -0.14
N PHE A 117 -5.39 -11.27 -0.93
CA PHE A 117 -4.30 -12.12 -0.44
C PHE A 117 -3.24 -11.35 0.34
N PHE A 118 -2.90 -10.14 -0.12
CA PHE A 118 -1.99 -9.25 0.57
C PHE A 118 -2.52 -8.85 1.95
N TYR A 119 -3.79 -8.55 2.08
CA TYR A 119 -4.40 -8.21 3.37
C TYR A 119 -4.38 -9.37 4.35
N TYR A 120 -4.68 -10.57 3.86
CA TYR A 120 -4.60 -11.78 4.68
C TYR A 120 -3.16 -12.06 5.15
N THR A 121 -2.19 -12.04 4.25
CA THR A 121 -0.79 -12.29 4.60
C THR A 121 -0.20 -11.21 5.49
N THR A 122 -0.61 -9.97 5.33
CA THR A 122 -0.25 -8.85 6.22
C THR A 122 -0.79 -9.08 7.63
N TYR A 123 -2.06 -9.50 7.73
CA TYR A 123 -2.65 -9.87 9.03
C TYR A 123 -1.88 -11.01 9.70
N ILE A 124 -1.61 -12.10 8.98
CA ILE A 124 -0.84 -13.24 9.51
C ILE A 124 0.56 -12.81 9.98
N LYS A 125 1.21 -11.92 9.22
CA LYS A 125 2.58 -11.50 9.51
C LYS A 125 2.69 -10.48 10.64
N TYR A 126 1.77 -9.52 10.69
CA TYR A 126 1.87 -8.35 11.57
C TYR A 126 0.74 -8.23 12.60
N GLY A 127 -0.31 -9.04 12.49
CA GLY A 127 -1.49 -8.93 13.36
C GLY A 127 -2.39 -7.73 13.07
N ILE A 128 -2.15 -7.02 12.00
CA ILE A 128 -2.90 -5.83 11.60
C ILE A 128 -3.53 -6.11 10.24
N GLY A 129 -4.85 -6.24 10.21
CA GLY A 129 -5.59 -6.47 8.99
C GLY A 129 -6.06 -5.18 8.32
N ARG A 130 -6.62 -5.32 7.14
CA ARG A 130 -7.16 -4.20 6.38
C ARG A 130 -8.31 -3.50 7.10
N THR A 131 -9.18 -4.26 7.76
CA THR A 131 -10.28 -3.67 8.55
C THR A 131 -9.78 -2.81 9.69
N THR A 132 -8.72 -3.23 10.40
CA THR A 132 -8.11 -2.40 11.44
C THR A 132 -7.67 -1.05 10.88
N TYR A 133 -7.09 -1.06 9.69
CA TYR A 133 -6.64 0.16 9.02
C TYR A 133 -7.80 1.06 8.62
N ASP A 134 -8.81 0.51 7.93
CA ASP A 134 -9.98 1.26 7.48
C ASP A 134 -10.79 1.82 8.68
N ALA A 135 -11.07 0.98 9.69
CA ALA A 135 -11.81 1.38 10.87
C ALA A 135 -11.07 2.47 11.68
N ALA A 136 -9.73 2.37 11.80
CA ALA A 136 -8.94 3.40 12.46
C ALA A 136 -9.05 4.77 11.77
N GLN A 137 -9.14 4.79 10.44
CA GLN A 137 -9.38 6.03 9.71
C GLN A 137 -10.79 6.58 9.93
N GLU A 138 -11.81 5.73 9.87
CA GLU A 138 -13.19 6.14 10.09
C GLU A 138 -13.44 6.62 11.54
N ILE A 139 -12.80 6.01 12.54
CA ILE A 139 -12.83 6.49 13.92
C ILE A 139 -12.19 7.89 14.03
N ARG A 140 -11.04 8.11 13.40
CA ARG A 140 -10.38 9.44 13.37
C ARG A 140 -11.20 10.50 12.64
N ASN A 141 -12.04 10.07 11.70
CA ASN A 141 -12.95 10.92 10.95
C ASN A 141 -14.33 11.07 11.62
N GLU A 142 -14.53 10.43 12.79
CA GLU A 142 -15.78 10.46 13.57
C GLU A 142 -16.99 9.84 12.84
N GLU A 143 -16.72 8.95 11.88
CA GLU A 143 -17.76 8.23 11.13
C GLU A 143 -18.31 7.04 11.91
N ILE A 144 -17.44 6.38 12.70
CA ILE A 144 -17.82 5.26 13.54
C ILE A 144 -17.19 5.40 14.93
N THR A 145 -17.81 4.77 15.91
CA THR A 145 -17.28 4.68 17.27
C THR A 145 -16.16 3.65 17.37
N LEU A 146 -15.36 3.73 18.45
CA LEU A 146 -14.33 2.74 18.75
C LEU A 146 -14.90 1.32 18.88
N ASP A 147 -16.08 1.15 19.47
CA ASP A 147 -16.67 -0.16 19.67
C ASP A 147 -17.22 -0.76 18.38
N GLU A 148 -17.76 0.06 17.50
CA GLU A 148 -18.12 -0.37 16.14
C GLU A 148 -16.86 -0.79 15.35
N GLY A 149 -15.79 0.00 15.42
CA GLY A 149 -14.51 -0.33 14.78
C GLY A 149 -13.94 -1.67 15.27
N LYS A 150 -13.94 -1.92 16.59
CA LYS A 150 -13.53 -3.22 17.16
C LYS A 150 -14.39 -4.37 16.67
N ALA A 151 -15.72 -4.16 16.59
CA ALA A 151 -16.64 -5.20 16.08
C ALA A 151 -16.37 -5.53 14.62
N LEU A 152 -16.08 -4.52 13.78
CA LEU A 152 -15.70 -4.70 12.38
C LEU A 152 -14.37 -5.46 12.25
N CYS A 153 -13.34 -5.10 13.02
CA CYS A 153 -12.05 -5.79 13.04
C CYS A 153 -12.23 -7.27 13.41
N LYS A 154 -12.98 -7.54 14.48
CA LYS A 154 -13.27 -8.92 14.90
C LYS A 154 -13.99 -9.73 13.81
N LYS A 155 -14.79 -9.09 12.99
CA LYS A 155 -15.59 -9.75 11.96
C LYS A 155 -14.80 -10.03 10.68
N PHE A 156 -13.93 -9.12 10.26
CA PHE A 156 -13.36 -9.15 8.92
C PHE A 156 -11.84 -9.32 8.88
N ASP A 157 -11.08 -8.90 9.90
CA ASP A 157 -9.64 -9.11 9.92
C ASP A 157 -9.33 -10.61 9.98
N GLY A 158 -8.35 -11.02 9.19
CA GLY A 158 -7.96 -12.43 9.07
C GLY A 158 -8.93 -13.29 8.27
N GLU A 159 -9.89 -12.70 7.56
CA GLU A 159 -10.71 -13.45 6.60
C GLU A 159 -9.84 -14.05 5.50
N TYR A 160 -10.01 -15.36 5.25
CA TYR A 160 -9.26 -16.04 4.20
C TYR A 160 -9.72 -15.61 2.81
N PRO A 161 -8.78 -15.28 1.88
CA PRO A 161 -9.09 -14.73 0.56
C PRO A 161 -9.40 -15.82 -0.47
N ASP A 162 -10.56 -16.49 -0.34
CA ASP A 162 -10.94 -17.62 -1.18
C ASP A 162 -11.46 -17.21 -2.57
N ARG A 163 -11.96 -15.98 -2.70
CA ARG A 163 -12.59 -15.48 -3.93
C ARG A 163 -11.70 -15.59 -5.17
N PHE A 164 -10.44 -15.23 -5.05
CA PHE A 164 -9.47 -15.24 -6.14
C PHE A 164 -8.30 -16.22 -5.93
N GLU A 165 -8.38 -17.10 -4.95
CA GLU A 165 -7.30 -18.01 -4.55
C GLU A 165 -6.64 -18.71 -5.75
N LYS A 166 -7.43 -19.32 -6.62
CA LYS A 166 -6.93 -20.08 -7.78
C LYS A 166 -6.13 -19.21 -8.77
N GLU A 167 -6.62 -18.00 -9.04
CA GLU A 167 -5.96 -17.07 -9.95
C GLU A 167 -4.67 -16.55 -9.34
N ILE A 168 -4.69 -16.19 -8.06
CA ILE A 168 -3.54 -15.67 -7.31
C ILE A 168 -2.46 -16.74 -7.21
N PHE A 169 -2.80 -17.96 -6.81
CA PHE A 169 -1.84 -19.05 -6.68
C PHE A 169 -1.20 -19.40 -8.02
N LYS A 170 -1.97 -19.42 -9.09
CA LYS A 170 -1.43 -19.61 -10.44
C LYS A 170 -0.47 -18.48 -10.84
N TYR A 171 -0.84 -17.24 -10.58
CA TYR A 171 -0.01 -16.07 -10.89
C TYR A 171 1.30 -16.06 -10.11
N LEU A 172 1.24 -16.35 -8.82
CA LEU A 172 2.41 -16.40 -7.93
C LEU A 172 3.20 -17.71 -8.02
N SER A 173 2.76 -18.67 -8.85
CA SER A 173 3.34 -20.02 -8.92
C SER A 173 3.37 -20.71 -7.56
N LEU A 174 2.34 -20.50 -6.74
CA LEU A 174 2.19 -21.13 -5.44
C LEU A 174 1.36 -22.40 -5.55
N ASP A 175 1.75 -23.41 -4.80
CA ASP A 175 0.93 -24.59 -4.54
C ASP A 175 0.21 -24.41 -3.19
N ARG A 176 -1.08 -24.74 -3.15
CA ARG A 176 -1.86 -24.73 -1.91
C ARG A 176 -1.24 -25.55 -0.80
N GLN A 177 -0.49 -26.62 -1.15
CA GLN A 177 0.24 -27.44 -0.19
C GLN A 177 1.36 -26.68 0.53
N HIS A 178 1.87 -25.63 -0.10
CA HIS A 178 2.95 -24.80 0.45
C HIS A 178 2.44 -23.51 1.10
N PHE A 179 1.15 -23.24 1.04
CA PHE A 179 0.56 -22.10 1.74
C PHE A 179 -0.14 -22.55 3.02
N PRO A 180 0.13 -21.94 4.16
CA PRO A 180 0.97 -20.78 4.47
C PRO A 180 2.47 -21.05 4.57
N TRP A 181 2.94 -22.16 4.12
CA TRP A 181 4.31 -22.68 4.28
C TRP A 181 5.33 -22.00 3.34
N ALA A 182 4.92 -20.98 2.59
CA ALA A 182 5.79 -20.27 1.64
C ALA A 182 6.97 -19.54 2.30
N SER A 183 6.89 -19.24 3.61
CA SER A 183 8.02 -18.78 4.40
C SER A 183 7.83 -19.16 5.88
N GLN A 184 8.94 -19.35 6.60
CA GLN A 184 8.89 -19.57 8.04
C GLN A 184 8.19 -18.46 8.83
N LEU A 185 8.10 -17.25 8.26
CA LEU A 185 7.38 -16.14 8.87
C LEU A 185 5.86 -16.35 8.87
N PHE A 186 5.33 -17.11 7.93
CA PHE A 186 3.90 -17.47 7.86
C PHE A 186 3.58 -18.76 8.64
N GLU A 187 4.59 -19.51 9.00
CA GLU A 187 4.45 -20.78 9.72
C GLU A 187 4.40 -20.62 11.25
N GLN A 188 4.35 -19.40 11.75
CA GLN A 188 4.30 -19.22 13.19
C GLN A 188 2.89 -19.53 13.71
N PRO A 189 2.67 -20.61 14.44
CA PRO A 189 1.36 -20.98 14.96
C PRO A 189 0.78 -19.95 15.93
N ARG A 190 1.58 -18.95 16.30
CA ARG A 190 1.19 -17.84 17.16
C ARG A 190 0.63 -16.63 16.42
N MET A 191 0.55 -16.69 15.10
CA MET A 191 0.08 -15.57 14.27
C MET A 191 -1.24 -15.91 13.58
N ASP A 192 -1.98 -16.87 14.09
CA ASP A 192 -3.35 -17.11 13.70
C ASP A 192 -4.31 -16.10 14.39
N ARG A 193 -5.57 -16.19 14.02
CA ARG A 193 -6.60 -15.30 14.56
C ARG A 193 -6.79 -15.45 16.07
N ASP A 194 -6.56 -16.64 16.62
CA ASP A 194 -6.75 -16.91 18.05
C ASP A 194 -5.62 -16.33 18.90
N TYR A 195 -4.49 -16.03 18.29
CA TYR A 195 -3.37 -15.35 18.95
C TYR A 195 -3.67 -13.86 19.22
N PHE A 196 -4.42 -13.18 18.35
CA PHE A 196 -4.80 -11.78 18.46
C PHE A 196 -6.22 -11.64 18.99
#